data_89cd021490efd1b21711b0db6c853f90
#
_entry.id   89cd021490efd1b21711b0db6c853f90
#
_cell.length_a   1.000
_cell.length_b   1.000
_cell.length_c   1.000
_cell.angle_alpha   90.00
_cell.angle_beta   90.00
_cell.angle_gamma   90.00
#
_symmetry.space_group_name_H-M   'P 1'
#
loop_
_entity.id
_entity.type
_entity.pdbx_description
1 polymer ?
#
loop_
_entity_poly.entity_id
_entity_poly.type
_entity_poly.pdbx_seq_one_letter_code
_entity_poly.pdbx_strand_id
1 'polypeptide(L)'
;MNFCINNILAGFSDLAVTTFGVYFKLQSFVFMPIFGMNNGSVPIIAYNYGADRKDRLEQTMSLGVRYGVGVMAVGTLIFWLFPEELMSLFSAPPEMVQMGVVALHIMSLNFPFAGYAIMRGAAFQALGKSVYSMNISLVRQLLIIIPCSYIYAKIGGVNMVWWAFPTAEIAGVAMSVFYTFKIRKEILSKMTPR
;
A
#
# COMPACT_ATOMS: atom_id res chain seq x y z
N MET A 1 1.09 -13.44 -4.40
CA MET A 1 1.28 -12.28 -5.29
C MET A 1 2.68 -12.30 -5.92
N ASN A 2 3.78 -12.15 -5.18
CA ASN A 2 5.14 -12.05 -5.71
C ASN A 2 5.53 -13.18 -6.65
N PHE A 3 5.17 -14.43 -6.32
CA PHE A 3 5.42 -15.57 -7.19
C PHE A 3 4.81 -15.41 -8.60
N CYS A 4 3.55 -14.97 -8.67
CA CYS A 4 2.87 -14.80 -9.96
C CYS A 4 3.51 -13.65 -10.77
N ILE A 5 3.86 -12.55 -10.11
CA ILE A 5 4.51 -11.40 -10.78
C ILE A 5 5.90 -11.79 -11.26
N ASN A 6 6.70 -12.48 -10.44
CA ASN A 6 8.00 -12.95 -10.86
C ASN A 6 7.90 -13.90 -12.06
N ASN A 7 6.89 -14.77 -12.11
CA ASN A 7 6.68 -15.65 -13.25
C ASN A 7 6.29 -14.89 -14.53
N ILE A 8 5.50 -13.82 -14.41
CA ILE A 8 5.18 -12.93 -15.54
C ILE A 8 6.44 -12.20 -16.00
N LEU A 9 7.24 -11.64 -15.09
CA LEU A 9 8.47 -10.92 -15.41
C LEU A 9 9.57 -11.81 -15.96
N ALA A 10 9.69 -13.05 -15.47
CA ALA A 10 10.64 -14.05 -16.00
C ALA A 10 10.37 -14.39 -17.47
N GLY A 11 9.11 -14.26 -17.92
CA GLY A 11 8.77 -14.39 -19.34
C GLY A 11 9.35 -13.29 -20.24
N PHE A 12 9.86 -12.19 -19.66
CA PHE A 12 10.51 -11.11 -20.40
C PHE A 12 12.04 -11.14 -20.25
N SER A 13 12.55 -11.11 -19.01
CA SER A 13 13.97 -11.19 -18.72
C SER A 13 14.26 -11.44 -17.24
N ASP A 14 15.40 -12.05 -16.94
CA ASP A 14 15.92 -12.19 -15.56
C ASP A 14 16.21 -10.82 -14.93
N LEU A 15 16.55 -9.84 -15.77
CA LEU A 15 16.78 -8.47 -15.35
C LEU A 15 15.52 -7.84 -14.76
N ALA A 16 14.35 -8.07 -15.35
CA ALA A 16 13.07 -7.58 -14.85
C ALA A 16 12.71 -8.18 -13.49
N VAL A 17 12.97 -9.47 -13.29
CA VAL A 17 12.77 -10.17 -12.01
C VAL A 17 13.68 -9.57 -10.93
N THR A 18 14.96 -9.36 -11.27
CA THR A 18 15.94 -8.79 -10.34
C THR A 18 15.59 -7.35 -9.99
N THR A 19 15.20 -6.54 -10.96
CA THR A 19 14.72 -5.16 -10.75
C THR A 19 13.54 -5.11 -9.79
N PHE A 20 12.57 -5.99 -9.98
CA PHE A 20 11.42 -6.11 -9.06
C PHE A 20 11.85 -6.53 -7.64
N GLY A 21 12.82 -7.43 -7.53
CA GLY A 21 13.39 -7.84 -6.24
C GLY A 21 14.06 -6.68 -5.49
N VAL A 22 14.81 -5.82 -6.18
CA VAL A 22 15.43 -4.61 -5.61
C VAL A 22 14.35 -3.61 -5.19
N TYR A 23 13.37 -3.35 -6.05
CA TYR A 23 12.22 -2.51 -5.68
C TYR A 23 11.57 -2.99 -4.39
N PHE A 24 11.33 -4.30 -4.25
CA PHE A 24 10.66 -4.86 -3.08
C PHE A 24 11.45 -4.67 -1.79
N LYS A 25 12.77 -4.76 -1.86
CA LYS A 25 13.65 -4.47 -0.72
C LYS A 25 13.59 -2.98 -0.35
N LEU A 26 13.70 -2.09 -1.32
CA LEU A 26 13.60 -0.64 -1.10
C LEU A 26 12.23 -0.25 -0.54
N GLN A 27 11.16 -0.78 -1.11
CA GLN A 27 9.79 -0.58 -0.62
C GLN A 27 9.66 -1.01 0.86
N SER A 28 10.26 -2.13 1.26
CA SER A 28 10.17 -2.62 2.63
C SER A 28 10.69 -1.61 3.65
N PHE A 29 11.76 -0.89 3.33
CA PHE A 29 12.27 0.17 4.20
C PHE A 29 11.28 1.32 4.38
N VAL A 30 10.63 1.75 3.29
CA VAL A 30 9.63 2.82 3.32
C VAL A 30 8.37 2.38 4.08
N PHE A 31 8.02 1.09 4.04
CA PHE A 31 6.83 0.55 4.69
C PHE A 31 7.03 0.21 6.18
N MET A 32 8.27 0.04 6.65
CA MET A 32 8.54 -0.22 8.08
C MET A 32 7.90 0.80 9.04
N PRO A 33 8.06 2.13 8.84
CA PRO A 33 7.46 3.11 9.73
C PRO A 33 5.94 3.03 9.78
N ILE A 34 5.26 2.80 8.65
CA ILE A 34 3.80 2.72 8.62
C ILE A 34 3.28 1.44 9.29
N PHE A 35 3.99 0.33 9.20
CA PHE A 35 3.65 -0.87 9.96
C PHE A 35 3.83 -0.66 11.46
N GLY A 36 4.87 0.07 11.88
CA GLY A 36 5.03 0.49 13.26
C GLY A 36 3.86 1.35 13.75
N MET A 37 3.46 2.34 12.96
CA MET A 37 2.29 3.18 13.24
C MET A 37 0.98 2.38 13.28
N ASN A 38 0.80 1.42 12.37
CA ASN A 38 -0.34 0.52 12.37
C ASN A 38 -0.45 -0.26 13.67
N ASN A 39 0.65 -0.90 14.09
CA ASN A 39 0.70 -1.69 15.33
C ASN A 39 0.45 -0.83 16.58
N GLY A 40 0.96 0.40 16.63
CA GLY A 40 0.71 1.34 17.73
C GLY A 40 -0.71 1.90 17.73
N SER A 41 -1.33 2.07 16.57
CA SER A 41 -2.68 2.66 16.45
C SER A 41 -3.79 1.70 16.86
N VAL A 42 -3.64 0.40 16.59
CA VAL A 42 -4.66 -0.62 16.89
C VAL A 42 -5.08 -0.62 18.37
N PRO A 43 -4.17 -0.71 19.36
CA PRO A 43 -4.56 -0.72 20.77
C PRO A 43 -5.19 0.61 21.21
N ILE A 44 -4.72 1.76 20.69
CA ILE A 44 -5.29 3.08 21.04
C ILE A 44 -6.73 3.19 20.53
N ILE A 45 -6.99 2.76 19.30
CA ILE A 45 -8.33 2.75 18.71
C ILE A 45 -9.24 1.80 19.49
N ALA A 46 -8.79 0.57 19.78
CA ALA A 46 -9.55 -0.42 20.52
C ALA A 46 -9.91 0.05 21.94
N TYR A 47 -8.95 0.67 22.64
CA TYR A 47 -9.18 1.23 23.97
C TYR A 47 -10.26 2.34 23.95
N ASN A 48 -10.14 3.32 23.05
CA ASN A 48 -11.11 4.41 22.94
C ASN A 48 -12.51 3.89 22.51
N TYR A 49 -12.54 2.87 21.67
CA TYR A 49 -13.79 2.21 21.30
C TYR A 49 -14.45 1.51 22.50
N GLY A 50 -13.70 0.73 23.28
CA GLY A 50 -14.20 0.06 24.49
C GLY A 50 -14.62 1.03 25.60
N ALA A 51 -14.00 2.22 25.68
CA ALA A 51 -14.32 3.29 26.62
C ALA A 51 -15.45 4.24 26.14
N ASP A 52 -16.11 3.94 25.02
CA ASP A 52 -17.15 4.76 24.36
C ASP A 52 -16.75 6.23 24.15
N ARG A 53 -15.45 6.49 23.83
CA ARG A 53 -14.90 7.83 23.57
C ARG A 53 -14.82 8.11 22.07
N LYS A 54 -15.94 8.43 21.49
CA LYS A 54 -16.09 8.67 20.05
C LYS A 54 -15.12 9.70 19.50
N ASP A 55 -15.02 10.88 20.15
CA ASP A 55 -14.17 11.97 19.65
C ASP A 55 -12.70 11.59 19.59
N ARG A 56 -12.19 10.93 20.62
CA ARG A 56 -10.81 10.42 20.65
C ARG A 56 -10.56 9.31 19.64
N LEU A 57 -11.57 8.46 19.43
CA LEU A 57 -11.53 7.40 18.42
C LEU A 57 -11.41 8.00 17.02
N GLU A 58 -12.28 8.94 16.66
CA GLU A 58 -12.24 9.61 15.35
C GLU A 58 -10.97 10.43 15.15
N GLN A 59 -10.50 11.12 16.19
CA GLN A 59 -9.24 11.85 16.17
C GLN A 59 -8.05 10.91 15.91
N THR A 60 -7.95 9.79 16.64
CA THR A 60 -6.88 8.80 16.45
C THR A 60 -6.90 8.23 15.03
N MET A 61 -8.07 7.85 14.52
CA MET A 61 -8.21 7.35 13.15
C MET A 61 -7.81 8.38 12.10
N SER A 62 -8.17 9.65 12.31
CA SER A 62 -7.87 10.75 11.40
C SER A 62 -6.38 11.11 11.39
N LEU A 63 -5.78 11.23 12.58
CA LEU A 63 -4.35 11.50 12.73
C LEU A 63 -3.51 10.35 12.17
N GLY A 64 -3.87 9.10 12.46
CA GLY A 64 -3.20 7.93 11.91
C GLY A 64 -3.14 7.97 10.39
N VAL A 65 -4.28 8.28 9.73
CA VAL A 65 -4.32 8.41 8.27
C VAL A 65 -3.45 9.56 7.77
N ARG A 66 -3.52 10.75 8.41
CA ARG A 66 -2.72 11.91 7.99
C ARG A 66 -1.22 11.65 8.08
N TYR A 67 -0.76 11.10 9.20
CA TYR A 67 0.64 10.75 9.39
C TYR A 67 1.06 9.60 8.48
N GLY A 68 0.21 8.57 8.33
CA GLY A 68 0.49 7.46 7.44
C GLY A 68 0.66 7.89 5.99
N VAL A 69 -0.25 8.70 5.47
CA VAL A 69 -0.15 9.28 4.12
C VAL A 69 1.07 10.19 4.00
N GLY A 70 1.36 11.01 5.02
CA GLY A 70 2.53 11.90 5.04
C GLY A 70 3.86 11.14 4.95
N VAL A 71 4.05 10.10 5.78
CA VAL A 71 5.25 9.26 5.76
C VAL A 71 5.41 8.57 4.40
N MET A 72 4.32 8.05 3.85
CA MET A 72 4.35 7.38 2.55
C MET A 72 4.58 8.35 1.39
N ALA A 73 4.08 9.59 1.48
CA ALA A 73 4.37 10.64 0.51
C ALA A 73 5.87 11.03 0.53
N VAL A 74 6.49 11.11 1.69
CA VAL A 74 7.96 11.31 1.81
C VAL A 74 8.69 10.14 1.14
N GLY A 75 8.26 8.90 1.35
CA GLY A 75 8.80 7.74 0.65
C GLY A 75 8.70 7.86 -0.87
N THR A 76 7.55 8.31 -1.38
CA THR A 76 7.37 8.57 -2.81
C THR A 76 8.37 9.63 -3.31
N LEU A 77 8.52 10.74 -2.59
CA LEU A 77 9.48 11.80 -2.96
C LEU A 77 10.92 11.28 -3.01
N ILE A 78 11.33 10.45 -2.07
CA ILE A 78 12.67 9.83 -2.08
C ILE A 78 12.87 8.98 -3.33
N PHE A 79 11.88 8.17 -3.72
CA PHE A 79 11.94 7.33 -4.92
C PHE A 79 11.92 8.13 -6.22
N TRP A 80 11.41 9.36 -6.20
CA TRP A 80 11.38 10.26 -7.35
C TRP A 80 12.63 11.11 -7.48
N LEU A 81 13.22 11.53 -6.36
CA LEU A 81 14.39 12.42 -6.35
C LEU A 81 15.70 11.66 -6.49
N PHE A 82 15.76 10.42 -5.97
CA PHE A 82 16.99 9.64 -5.86
C PHE A 82 16.85 8.22 -6.43
N PRO A 83 16.21 7.99 -7.58
CA PRO A 83 15.97 6.64 -8.07
C PRO A 83 17.25 5.92 -8.52
N GLU A 84 18.20 6.64 -9.13
CA GLU A 84 19.46 6.08 -9.59
C GLU A 84 20.37 5.71 -8.41
N GLU A 85 20.45 6.57 -7.41
CA GLU A 85 21.21 6.33 -6.18
C GLU A 85 20.66 5.12 -5.43
N LEU A 86 19.35 5.00 -5.33
CA LEU A 86 18.69 3.85 -4.70
C LEU A 86 19.00 2.55 -5.44
N MET A 87 19.02 2.55 -6.77
CA MET A 87 19.39 1.38 -7.56
C MET A 87 20.88 1.07 -7.43
N SER A 88 21.75 2.08 -7.36
CA SER A 88 23.20 1.91 -7.24
C SER A 88 23.63 1.24 -5.93
N LEU A 89 22.85 1.39 -4.84
CA LEU A 89 23.06 0.69 -3.56
C LEU A 89 23.09 -0.85 -3.71
N PHE A 90 22.47 -1.36 -4.77
CA PHE A 90 22.43 -2.80 -5.08
C PHE A 90 23.40 -3.21 -6.17
N SER A 91 24.39 -2.35 -6.52
CA SER A 91 25.37 -2.61 -7.60
C SER A 91 24.70 -2.98 -8.94
N ALA A 92 23.57 -2.31 -9.23
CA ALA A 92 22.80 -2.57 -10.43
C ALA A 92 23.57 -2.18 -11.70
N PRO A 93 23.62 -3.04 -12.74
CA PRO A 93 24.19 -2.69 -14.02
C PRO A 93 23.39 -1.56 -14.70
N PRO A 94 23.97 -0.78 -15.63
CA PRO A 94 23.31 0.39 -16.24
C PRO A 94 21.93 0.11 -16.85
N GLU A 95 21.74 -1.05 -17.47
CA GLU A 95 20.47 -1.47 -18.04
C GLU A 95 19.39 -1.70 -16.96
N MET A 96 19.79 -2.25 -15.82
CA MET A 96 18.91 -2.45 -14.67
C MET A 96 18.56 -1.12 -14.01
N VAL A 97 19.47 -0.16 -13.95
CA VAL A 97 19.21 1.18 -13.43
C VAL A 97 18.14 1.86 -14.27
N GLN A 98 18.25 1.84 -15.61
CA GLN A 98 17.25 2.45 -16.48
C GLN A 98 15.86 1.86 -16.27
N MET A 99 15.74 0.53 -16.22
CA MET A 99 14.46 -0.15 -15.94
C MET A 99 13.98 0.16 -14.52
N GLY A 100 14.87 0.17 -13.55
CA GLY A 100 14.59 0.42 -12.14
C GLY A 100 14.06 1.82 -11.88
N VAL A 101 14.62 2.85 -12.53
CA VAL A 101 14.13 4.24 -12.42
C VAL A 101 12.67 4.32 -12.84
N VAL A 102 12.32 3.73 -13.99
CA VAL A 102 10.92 3.70 -14.46
C VAL A 102 10.02 2.94 -13.47
N ALA A 103 10.47 1.77 -13.00
CA ALA A 103 9.74 0.98 -12.02
C ALA A 103 9.52 1.73 -10.70
N LEU A 104 10.57 2.37 -10.16
CA LEU A 104 10.51 3.15 -8.92
C LEU A 104 9.54 4.32 -9.04
N HIS A 105 9.58 5.08 -10.13
CA HIS A 105 8.67 6.20 -10.37
C HIS A 105 7.20 5.75 -10.42
N ILE A 106 6.90 4.73 -11.24
CA ILE A 106 5.50 4.28 -11.42
C ILE A 106 4.97 3.62 -10.14
N MET A 107 5.74 2.70 -9.56
CA MET A 107 5.26 1.90 -8.44
C MET A 107 5.18 2.71 -7.14
N SER A 108 6.02 3.74 -6.94
CA SER A 108 5.95 4.59 -5.75
C SER A 108 4.72 5.50 -5.72
N LEU A 109 4.07 5.75 -6.86
CA LEU A 109 2.79 6.49 -6.91
C LEU A 109 1.71 5.87 -6.01
N ASN A 110 1.81 4.57 -5.75
CA ASN A 110 0.84 3.88 -4.90
C ASN A 110 1.06 4.12 -3.39
N PHE A 111 2.24 4.59 -2.96
CA PHE A 111 2.60 4.67 -1.53
C PHE A 111 1.63 5.49 -0.70
N PRO A 112 1.24 6.73 -1.06
CA PRO A 112 0.29 7.51 -0.28
C PRO A 112 -1.08 6.81 -0.15
N PHE A 113 -1.52 6.15 -1.21
CA PHE A 113 -2.77 5.39 -1.23
C PHE A 113 -2.68 4.14 -0.34
N ALA A 114 -1.54 3.44 -0.38
CA ALA A 114 -1.27 2.31 0.52
C ALA A 114 -1.24 2.77 1.98
N GLY A 115 -0.65 3.94 2.26
CA GLY A 115 -0.65 4.56 3.59
C GLY A 115 -2.06 4.76 4.13
N TYR A 116 -2.95 5.30 3.30
CA TYR A 116 -4.36 5.45 3.65
C TYR A 116 -5.02 4.08 3.93
N ALA A 117 -4.86 3.11 3.02
CA ALA A 117 -5.49 1.80 3.15
C ALA A 117 -4.99 1.02 4.37
N ILE A 118 -3.69 1.07 4.68
CA ILE A 118 -3.09 0.41 5.85
C ILE A 118 -3.65 1.00 7.15
N MET A 119 -3.69 2.33 7.27
CA MET A 119 -4.19 2.97 8.49
C MET A 119 -5.70 2.78 8.69
N ARG A 120 -6.49 2.72 7.60
CA ARG A 120 -7.91 2.32 7.67
C ARG A 120 -8.05 0.85 8.06
N GLY A 121 -7.18 -0.01 7.53
CA GLY A 121 -7.12 -1.43 7.91
C GLY A 121 -6.87 -1.63 9.39
N ALA A 122 -5.98 -0.84 10.02
CA ALA A 122 -5.76 -0.82 11.47
C ALA A 122 -7.05 -0.50 12.23
N ALA A 123 -7.79 0.52 11.79
CA ALA A 123 -9.06 0.88 12.39
C ALA A 123 -10.10 -0.24 12.28
N PHE A 124 -10.20 -0.90 11.12
CA PHE A 124 -11.12 -2.04 10.93
C PHE A 124 -10.79 -3.20 11.85
N GLN A 125 -9.50 -3.51 12.02
CA GLN A 125 -9.05 -4.55 12.93
C GLN A 125 -9.36 -4.20 14.39
N ALA A 126 -9.05 -2.99 14.82
CA ALA A 126 -9.31 -2.51 16.18
C ALA A 126 -10.82 -2.49 16.56
N LEU A 127 -11.68 -2.25 15.58
CA LEU A 127 -13.14 -2.26 15.75
C LEU A 127 -13.78 -3.66 15.58
N GLY A 128 -12.97 -4.74 15.54
CA GLY A 128 -13.46 -6.11 15.38
C GLY A 128 -13.99 -6.45 13.98
N LYS A 129 -13.68 -5.62 12.97
CA LYS A 129 -14.09 -5.83 11.58
C LYS A 129 -12.93 -6.24 10.67
N SER A 130 -12.06 -7.13 11.16
CA SER A 130 -10.87 -7.62 10.45
C SER A 130 -11.17 -8.20 9.07
N VAL A 131 -12.39 -8.76 8.87
CA VAL A 131 -12.85 -9.28 7.57
C VAL A 131 -12.83 -8.21 6.48
N TYR A 132 -13.07 -6.93 6.82
CA TYR A 132 -13.01 -5.84 5.83
C TYR A 132 -11.57 -5.61 5.36
N SER A 133 -10.60 -5.61 6.28
CA SER A 133 -9.18 -5.50 5.94
C SER A 133 -8.71 -6.69 5.11
N MET A 134 -9.14 -7.90 5.46
CA MET A 134 -8.85 -9.12 4.71
C MET A 134 -9.41 -9.06 3.27
N ASN A 135 -10.66 -8.66 3.10
CA ASN A 135 -11.31 -8.55 1.79
C ASN A 135 -10.58 -7.54 0.89
N ILE A 136 -10.21 -6.37 1.43
CA ILE A 136 -9.43 -5.37 0.69
C ILE A 136 -8.11 -5.97 0.20
N SER A 137 -7.39 -6.69 1.08
CA SER A 137 -6.11 -7.31 0.74
C SER A 137 -6.26 -8.40 -0.32
N LEU A 138 -7.29 -9.25 -0.22
CA LEU A 138 -7.55 -10.32 -1.18
C LEU A 138 -7.90 -9.76 -2.56
N VAL A 139 -8.84 -8.82 -2.62
CA VAL A 139 -9.25 -8.18 -3.88
C VAL A 139 -8.06 -7.49 -4.54
N ARG A 140 -7.34 -6.67 -3.78
CA ARG A 140 -6.17 -5.95 -4.30
C ARG A 140 -5.09 -6.89 -4.83
N GLN A 141 -4.68 -7.90 -4.04
CA GLN A 141 -3.51 -8.72 -4.35
C GLN A 141 -3.80 -9.86 -5.32
N LEU A 142 -4.98 -10.47 -5.27
CA LEU A 142 -5.30 -11.63 -6.08
C LEU A 142 -6.19 -11.27 -7.29
N LEU A 143 -7.24 -10.47 -7.07
CA LEU A 143 -8.23 -10.22 -8.10
C LEU A 143 -7.85 -9.04 -9.03
N ILE A 144 -6.96 -8.15 -8.59
CA ILE A 144 -6.59 -6.99 -9.39
C ILE A 144 -5.13 -7.04 -9.82
N ILE A 145 -4.16 -7.13 -8.90
CA ILE A 145 -2.74 -7.09 -9.29
C ILE A 145 -2.41 -8.19 -10.30
N ILE A 146 -2.81 -9.43 -10.05
CA ILE A 146 -2.42 -10.55 -10.92
C ILE A 146 -3.04 -10.45 -12.32
N PRO A 147 -4.36 -10.27 -12.50
CA PRO A 147 -4.94 -10.13 -13.83
C PRO A 147 -4.45 -8.86 -14.56
N CYS A 148 -4.33 -7.71 -13.85
CA CYS A 148 -3.82 -6.49 -14.46
C CYS A 148 -2.38 -6.65 -14.92
N SER A 149 -1.51 -7.26 -14.10
CA SER A 149 -0.12 -7.52 -14.50
C SER A 149 -0.04 -8.38 -15.77
N TYR A 150 -0.87 -9.40 -15.88
CA TYR A 150 -0.92 -10.26 -17.07
C TYR A 150 -1.43 -9.53 -18.30
N ILE A 151 -2.49 -8.72 -18.16
CA ILE A 151 -3.04 -7.93 -19.26
C ILE A 151 -2.04 -6.86 -19.70
N TYR A 152 -1.46 -6.12 -18.77
CA TYR A 152 -0.48 -5.06 -19.07
C TYR A 152 0.81 -5.62 -19.68
N ALA A 153 1.25 -6.80 -19.25
CA ALA A 153 2.36 -7.51 -19.88
C ALA A 153 2.14 -7.76 -21.37
N LYS A 154 0.92 -8.13 -21.76
CA LYS A 154 0.56 -8.37 -23.16
C LYS A 154 0.43 -7.10 -24.00
N ILE A 155 0.02 -5.99 -23.40
CA ILE A 155 -0.26 -4.72 -24.11
C ILE A 155 1.03 -3.92 -24.33
N GLY A 156 1.87 -3.78 -23.31
CA GLY A 156 3.00 -2.84 -23.36
C GLY A 156 4.29 -3.35 -22.73
N GLY A 157 4.44 -4.66 -22.58
CA GLY A 157 5.67 -5.27 -22.04
C GLY A 157 5.94 -4.92 -20.57
N VAL A 158 7.21 -5.03 -20.17
CA VAL A 158 7.63 -4.91 -18.76
C VAL A 158 7.22 -3.57 -18.12
N ASN A 159 7.38 -2.47 -18.83
CA ASN A 159 7.07 -1.14 -18.29
C ASN A 159 5.59 -0.95 -17.97
N MET A 160 4.71 -1.61 -18.69
CA MET A 160 3.27 -1.58 -18.38
C MET A 160 2.90 -2.45 -17.19
N VAL A 161 3.67 -3.51 -16.89
CA VAL A 161 3.42 -4.35 -15.69
C VAL A 161 3.46 -3.53 -14.41
N TRP A 162 4.36 -2.53 -14.32
CA TRP A 162 4.48 -1.66 -13.16
C TRP A 162 3.20 -0.89 -12.83
N TRP A 163 2.38 -0.58 -13.82
CA TRP A 163 1.09 0.10 -13.63
C TRP A 163 0.02 -0.74 -12.95
N ALA A 164 0.21 -2.06 -12.89
CA ALA A 164 -0.72 -2.93 -12.16
C ALA A 164 -0.80 -2.58 -10.66
N PHE A 165 0.30 -2.08 -10.07
CA PHE A 165 0.35 -1.71 -8.66
C PHE A 165 -0.49 -0.46 -8.34
N PRO A 166 -0.30 0.68 -9.00
CA PRO A 166 -1.18 1.84 -8.80
C PRO A 166 -2.65 1.54 -9.11
N THR A 167 -2.93 0.77 -10.15
CA THR A 167 -4.31 0.39 -10.50
C THR A 167 -4.98 -0.40 -9.38
N ALA A 168 -4.27 -1.38 -8.81
CA ALA A 168 -4.79 -2.18 -7.71
C ALA A 168 -4.99 -1.37 -6.43
N GLU A 169 -4.13 -0.38 -6.19
CA GLU A 169 -4.23 0.46 -5.01
C GLU A 169 -5.44 1.40 -5.07
N ILE A 170 -5.79 1.92 -6.25
CA ILE A 170 -7.01 2.71 -6.44
C ILE A 170 -8.25 1.91 -6.02
N ALA A 171 -8.35 0.64 -6.44
CA ALA A 171 -9.44 -0.21 -6.03
C ALA A 171 -9.41 -0.52 -4.51
N GLY A 172 -8.23 -0.74 -3.94
CA GLY A 172 -8.05 -0.92 -2.50
C GLY A 172 -8.52 0.30 -1.70
N VAL A 173 -8.20 1.51 -2.16
CA VAL A 173 -8.68 2.77 -1.56
C VAL A 173 -10.19 2.90 -1.69
N ALA A 174 -10.76 2.63 -2.86
CA ALA A 174 -12.21 2.70 -3.07
C ALA A 174 -12.96 1.77 -2.10
N MET A 175 -12.50 0.53 -1.94
CA MET A 175 -13.05 -0.40 -0.95
C MET A 175 -12.85 0.08 0.49
N SER A 176 -11.69 0.65 0.82
CA SER A 176 -11.41 1.19 2.15
C SER A 176 -12.34 2.36 2.49
N VAL A 177 -12.62 3.23 1.53
CA VAL A 177 -13.58 4.32 1.67
C VAL A 177 -14.99 3.76 1.89
N PHE A 178 -15.42 2.79 1.07
CA PHE A 178 -16.73 2.14 1.22
C PHE A 178 -16.92 1.52 2.61
N TYR A 179 -15.95 0.73 3.08
CA TYR A 179 -16.03 0.14 4.41
C TYR A 179 -15.92 1.17 5.54
N THR A 180 -15.23 2.29 5.34
CA THR A 180 -15.20 3.39 6.30
C THR A 180 -16.58 4.02 6.47
N PHE A 181 -17.30 4.27 5.38
CA PHE A 181 -18.69 4.76 5.45
C PHE A 181 -19.61 3.75 6.15
N LYS A 182 -19.46 2.47 5.87
CA LYS A 182 -20.23 1.40 6.52
C LYS A 182 -19.99 1.36 8.03
N ILE A 183 -18.74 1.42 8.48
CA ILE A 183 -18.36 1.48 9.90
C ILE A 183 -18.90 2.73 10.57
N ARG A 184 -18.79 3.90 9.91
CA ARG A 184 -19.39 5.12 10.43
C ARG A 184 -20.87 4.96 10.73
N LYS A 185 -21.61 4.36 9.81
CA LYS A 185 -23.06 4.13 9.96
C LYS A 185 -23.39 3.05 11.01
N GLU A 186 -22.64 1.96 11.07
CA GLU A 186 -22.95 0.81 11.93
C GLU A 186 -22.46 0.97 13.38
N ILE A 187 -21.34 1.62 13.57
CA ILE A 187 -20.63 1.71 14.86
C ILE A 187 -20.61 3.14 15.38
N LEU A 188 -19.99 4.06 14.64
CA LEU A 188 -19.74 5.41 15.14
C LEU A 188 -21.01 6.23 15.35
N SER A 189 -22.06 6.00 14.56
CA SER A 189 -23.35 6.70 14.75
C SER A 189 -24.05 6.29 16.04
N LYS A 190 -23.74 5.14 16.61
CA LYS A 190 -24.35 4.62 17.84
C LYS A 190 -23.57 5.04 19.10
N MET A 191 -22.35 5.55 18.95
CA MET A 191 -21.53 6.05 20.05
C MET A 191 -21.97 7.47 20.43
N THR A 192 -21.99 7.76 21.72
CA THR A 192 -22.35 9.07 22.24
C THR A 192 -21.15 10.02 22.17
N PRO A 193 -21.28 11.24 21.59
CA PRO A 193 -20.23 12.25 21.71
C PRO A 193 -20.01 12.64 23.17
N ARG A 194 -18.78 12.61 23.64
CA ARG A 194 -18.40 13.07 24.99
C ARG A 194 -17.19 13.95 24.92
#